data_91940a02e97c5401963d9cd309f18349
#
_entry.id   91940a02e97c5401963d9cd309f18349
#
_cell.length_a   1.000
_cell.length_b   1.000
_cell.length_c   1.000
_cell.angle_alpha   90.00
_cell.angle_beta   90.00
_cell.angle_gamma   90.00
#
_symmetry.space_group_name_H-M   'P 1'
#
loop_
_entity.id
_entity.type
_entity.pdbx_description
1 polymer ?
#
loop_
_entity_poly.entity_id
_entity_poly.type
_entity_poly.pdbx_seq_one_letter_code
_entity_poly.pdbx_strand_id
1 'polypeptide(L)'
;MARFFRWPFFEERHRAFAAGLAAWLKGSPSPPGLSEDTAVRRWVRELGNGGWLQPCTTHDVRALCIARQTLAQHDALADFAFAMQGLSAGPIVLFGTGEQRKRYVEPLARGATIGAFAITEPQAGSDVSALAARARREGDHYILSGIKTYISNAGIADVYVVFARTSDDGARGISAFLVDAGTTGLTALTDIETIAPH
;
A
#
# COMPACT_ATOMS: atom_id res chain seq x y z
N MET A 1 24.27 13.14 4.60
CA MET A 1 23.87 12.09 3.63
C MET A 1 24.72 10.85 3.91
N ALA A 2 24.11 9.67 3.99
CA ALA A 2 24.81 8.42 4.31
C ALA A 2 25.84 8.05 3.24
N ARG A 3 26.96 7.40 3.65
CA ARG A 3 28.09 7.07 2.77
C ARG A 3 27.72 6.23 1.56
N PHE A 4 26.70 5.35 1.68
CA PHE A 4 26.26 4.46 0.59
C PHE A 4 25.64 5.19 -0.60
N PHE A 5 25.13 6.41 -0.45
CA PHE A 5 24.67 7.21 -1.60
C PHE A 5 25.75 7.55 -2.62
N ARG A 6 27.04 7.35 -2.28
CA ARG A 6 28.15 7.52 -3.21
C ARG A 6 28.39 6.29 -4.11
N TRP A 7 27.71 5.21 -3.86
CA TRP A 7 27.83 4.03 -4.70
C TRP A 7 27.28 4.29 -6.11
N PRO A 8 27.83 3.66 -7.15
CA PRO A 8 27.39 3.84 -8.53
C PRO A 8 25.96 3.34 -8.79
N PHE A 9 25.42 2.60 -7.84
CA PHE A 9 24.04 2.13 -7.82
C PHE A 9 23.01 3.29 -7.75
N PHE A 10 23.39 4.44 -7.18
CA PHE A 10 22.51 5.60 -7.04
C PHE A 10 22.87 6.71 -8.03
N GLU A 11 21.88 7.18 -8.77
CA GLU A 11 21.94 8.32 -9.67
C GLU A 11 21.75 9.64 -8.91
N GLU A 12 22.04 10.77 -9.58
CA GLU A 12 21.89 12.10 -8.97
C GLU A 12 20.45 12.36 -8.50
N ARG A 13 19.44 11.92 -9.28
CA ARG A 13 18.03 12.06 -8.92
C ARG A 13 17.68 11.37 -7.60
N HIS A 14 18.32 10.24 -7.28
CA HIS A 14 18.11 9.54 -6.01
C HIS A 14 18.70 10.30 -4.83
N ARG A 15 19.87 10.93 -5.04
CA ARG A 15 20.50 11.79 -4.02
C ARG A 15 19.68 13.06 -3.78
N ALA A 16 19.21 13.69 -4.86
CA ALA A 16 18.34 14.86 -4.78
C ALA A 16 17.02 14.54 -4.06
N PHE A 17 16.40 13.40 -4.41
CA PHE A 17 15.18 12.92 -3.76
C PHE A 17 15.39 12.70 -2.23
N ALA A 18 16.47 12.01 -1.85
CA ALA A 18 16.79 11.77 -0.44
C ALA A 18 16.98 13.08 0.34
N ALA A 19 17.73 14.04 -0.26
CA ALA A 19 17.98 15.33 0.37
C ALA A 19 16.70 16.17 0.49
N GLY A 20 15.87 16.18 -0.55
CA GLY A 20 14.59 16.89 -0.57
C GLY A 20 13.61 16.36 0.46
N LEU A 21 13.42 15.04 0.52
CA LEU A 21 12.54 14.40 1.51
C LEU A 21 13.03 14.66 2.94
N ALA A 22 14.32 14.51 3.21
CA ALA A 22 14.88 14.77 4.53
C ALA A 22 14.75 16.26 4.95
N ALA A 23 14.84 17.18 4.00
CA ALA A 23 14.63 18.61 4.26
C ALA A 23 13.16 18.91 4.56
N TRP A 24 12.23 18.33 3.78
CA TRP A 24 10.79 18.50 3.97
C TRP A 24 10.34 17.96 5.34
N LEU A 25 10.84 16.80 5.77
CA LEU A 25 10.49 16.19 7.05
C LEU A 25 10.86 17.04 8.26
N LYS A 26 11.88 17.91 8.17
CA LYS A 26 12.23 18.82 9.28
C LYS A 26 11.09 19.79 9.62
N GLY A 27 10.26 20.13 8.65
CA GLY A 27 9.08 20.98 8.84
C GLY A 27 7.78 20.21 9.09
N SER A 28 7.83 18.88 9.11
CA SER A 28 6.66 17.99 9.25
C SER A 28 6.79 17.18 10.55
N PRO A 29 6.47 17.74 11.71
CA PRO A 29 6.58 17.02 12.98
C PRO A 29 5.56 15.87 13.04
N SER A 30 5.95 14.78 13.70
CA SER A 30 5.03 13.70 14.04
C SER A 30 3.84 14.26 14.83
N PRO A 31 2.61 13.93 14.45
CA PRO A 31 1.43 14.48 15.13
C PRO A 31 1.26 13.83 16.51
N PRO A 32 1.47 14.57 17.61
CA PRO A 32 1.27 14.00 18.94
C PRO A 32 -0.22 13.85 19.26
N GLY A 33 -0.57 12.75 19.95
CA GLY A 33 -1.92 12.56 20.54
C GLY A 33 -3.04 12.23 19.56
N LEU A 34 -2.72 11.90 18.31
CA LEU A 34 -3.71 11.38 17.36
C LEU A 34 -3.87 9.86 17.52
N SER A 35 -5.08 9.35 17.23
CA SER A 35 -5.23 7.92 16.98
C SER A 35 -4.39 7.52 15.76
N GLU A 36 -3.97 6.26 15.70
CA GLU A 36 -3.14 5.74 14.61
C GLU A 36 -3.78 5.93 13.25
N ASP A 37 -5.04 5.58 13.11
CA ASP A 37 -5.82 5.78 11.88
C ASP A 37 -5.80 7.23 11.41
N THR A 38 -5.98 8.16 12.35
CA THR A 38 -5.94 9.59 12.04
C THR A 38 -4.54 10.04 11.62
N ALA A 39 -3.52 9.50 12.27
CA ALA A 39 -2.13 9.80 11.95
C ALA A 39 -1.72 9.21 10.59
N VAL A 40 -2.13 7.98 10.28
CA VAL A 40 -1.91 7.37 8.94
C VAL A 40 -2.59 8.20 7.85
N ARG A 41 -3.87 8.55 8.02
CA ARG A 41 -4.60 9.41 7.07
C ARG A 41 -3.90 10.75 6.85
N ARG A 42 -3.38 11.35 7.92
CA ARG A 42 -2.62 12.59 7.84
C ARG A 42 -1.31 12.38 7.06
N TRP A 43 -0.51 11.36 7.39
CA TRP A 43 0.73 11.09 6.69
C TRP A 43 0.53 10.82 5.21
N VAL A 44 -0.46 10.00 4.83
CA VAL A 44 -0.79 9.75 3.42
C VAL A 44 -1.09 11.05 2.69
N ARG A 45 -1.93 11.91 3.28
CA ARG A 45 -2.30 13.20 2.68
C ARG A 45 -1.09 14.15 2.56
N GLU A 46 -0.27 14.28 3.61
CA GLU A 46 0.89 15.16 3.60
C GLU A 46 1.96 14.69 2.61
N LEU A 47 2.24 13.39 2.57
CA LEU A 47 3.16 12.79 1.61
C LEU A 47 2.65 12.98 0.16
N GLY A 48 1.36 12.82 -0.06
CA GLY A 48 0.73 13.05 -1.37
C GLY A 48 0.83 14.52 -1.80
N ASN A 49 0.47 15.46 -0.91
CA ASN A 49 0.55 16.90 -1.18
C ASN A 49 1.99 17.35 -1.46
N GLY A 50 2.97 16.74 -0.79
CA GLY A 50 4.40 16.99 -1.03
C GLY A 50 4.96 16.30 -2.27
N GLY A 51 4.19 15.45 -2.96
CA GLY A 51 4.65 14.65 -4.10
C GLY A 51 5.56 13.49 -3.74
N TRP A 52 5.69 13.16 -2.45
CA TRP A 52 6.60 12.12 -1.96
C TRP A 52 6.10 10.70 -2.19
N LEU A 53 4.83 10.50 -2.59
CA LEU A 53 4.26 9.20 -2.96
C LEU A 53 4.57 8.79 -4.41
N GLN A 54 5.21 9.63 -5.22
CA GLN A 54 5.57 9.30 -6.62
C GLN A 54 6.36 7.99 -6.77
N PRO A 55 7.34 7.64 -5.90
CA PRO A 55 8.03 6.37 -6.01
C PRO A 55 7.11 5.15 -5.96
N CYS A 56 5.96 5.25 -5.28
CA CYS A 56 4.96 4.18 -5.21
C CYS A 56 4.35 3.84 -6.58
N THR A 57 4.46 4.73 -7.57
CA THR A 57 3.80 4.63 -8.87
C THR A 57 4.77 4.51 -10.05
N THR A 58 6.07 4.62 -9.83
CA THR A 58 7.09 4.66 -10.88
C THR A 58 7.97 3.41 -10.97
N HIS A 59 7.78 2.41 -10.10
CA HIS A 59 8.61 1.20 -9.98
C HIS A 59 10.11 1.48 -9.78
N ASP A 60 10.48 2.68 -9.34
CA ASP A 60 11.87 2.93 -8.96
C ASP A 60 12.12 2.37 -7.55
N VAL A 61 12.49 1.09 -7.48
CA VAL A 61 12.74 0.39 -6.21
C VAL A 61 13.80 1.09 -5.37
N ARG A 62 14.78 1.76 -6.00
CA ARG A 62 15.81 2.52 -5.29
C ARG A 62 15.19 3.73 -4.59
N ALA A 63 14.33 4.46 -5.29
CA ALA A 63 13.60 5.58 -4.69
C ALA A 63 12.64 5.12 -3.57
N LEU A 64 11.97 3.97 -3.75
CA LEU A 64 11.15 3.35 -2.70
C LEU A 64 11.97 3.06 -1.44
N CYS A 65 13.12 2.39 -1.58
CA CYS A 65 14.00 2.08 -0.44
C CYS A 65 14.51 3.35 0.25
N ILE A 66 14.89 4.37 -0.53
CA ILE A 66 15.35 5.67 0.01
C ILE A 66 14.24 6.36 0.78
N ALA A 67 13.02 6.40 0.23
CA ALA A 67 11.87 7.00 0.89
C ALA A 67 11.61 6.31 2.23
N ARG A 68 11.48 5.00 2.24
CA ARG A 68 11.24 4.19 3.43
C ARG A 68 12.30 4.41 4.52
N GLN A 69 13.58 4.32 4.13
CA GLN A 69 14.67 4.57 5.08
C GLN A 69 14.63 5.98 5.67
N THR A 70 14.35 6.99 4.85
CA THR A 70 14.34 8.38 5.28
C THR A 70 13.13 8.66 6.19
N LEU A 71 11.97 8.13 5.84
CA LEU A 71 10.74 8.25 6.63
C LEU A 71 10.88 7.52 7.98
N ALA A 72 11.35 6.27 7.98
CA ALA A 72 11.51 5.48 9.21
C ALA A 72 12.48 6.10 10.22
N GLN A 73 13.48 6.85 9.75
CA GLN A 73 14.39 7.61 10.64
C GLN A 73 13.72 8.83 11.28
N HIS A 74 12.64 9.32 10.72
CA HIS A 74 11.88 10.45 11.21
C HIS A 74 10.68 10.00 12.05
N ASP A 75 9.85 9.13 11.50
CA ASP A 75 8.63 8.61 12.10
C ASP A 75 8.28 7.25 11.48
N ALA A 76 8.19 6.19 12.30
CA ALA A 76 7.89 4.84 11.84
C ALA A 76 6.50 4.76 11.17
N LEU A 77 5.52 5.53 11.65
CA LEU A 77 4.19 5.56 11.07
C LEU A 77 4.14 6.27 9.71
N ALA A 78 5.03 7.25 9.48
CA ALA A 78 5.20 7.86 8.16
C ALA A 78 5.75 6.85 7.14
N ASP A 79 6.73 6.00 7.53
CA ASP A 79 7.21 4.90 6.70
C ASP A 79 6.10 3.89 6.42
N PHE A 80 5.35 3.51 7.44
CA PHE A 80 4.23 2.59 7.30
C PHE A 80 3.18 3.12 6.30
N ALA A 81 2.74 4.37 6.47
CA ALA A 81 1.78 5.01 5.58
C ALA A 81 2.27 5.02 4.12
N PHE A 82 3.54 5.38 3.91
CA PHE A 82 4.18 5.33 2.58
C PHE A 82 4.23 3.91 2.01
N ALA A 83 4.67 2.94 2.81
CA ALA A 83 4.84 1.55 2.38
C ALA A 83 3.50 0.93 1.95
N MET A 84 2.41 1.19 2.69
CA MET A 84 1.09 0.65 2.37
C MET A 84 0.52 1.26 1.08
N GLN A 85 0.76 2.55 0.81
CA GLN A 85 0.41 3.16 -0.47
C GLN A 85 1.16 2.48 -1.64
N GLY A 86 2.47 2.22 -1.47
CA GLY A 86 3.28 1.53 -2.48
C GLY A 86 2.86 0.09 -2.71
N LEU A 87 2.56 -0.63 -1.63
CA LEU A 87 2.12 -2.03 -1.69
C LEU A 87 0.78 -2.17 -2.42
N SER A 88 -0.15 -1.25 -2.16
CA SER A 88 -1.46 -1.24 -2.79
C SER A 88 -1.40 -0.77 -4.25
N ALA A 89 -0.59 0.24 -4.56
CA ALA A 89 -0.43 0.75 -5.92
C ALA A 89 0.29 -0.24 -6.85
N GLY A 90 1.27 -1.00 -6.33
CA GLY A 90 2.14 -1.87 -7.12
C GLY A 90 1.43 -2.79 -8.10
N PRO A 91 0.49 -3.65 -7.68
CA PRO A 91 -0.25 -4.53 -8.59
C PRO A 91 -1.03 -3.77 -9.67
N ILE A 92 -1.60 -2.60 -9.33
CA ILE A 92 -2.38 -1.79 -10.26
C ILE A 92 -1.47 -1.17 -11.31
N VAL A 93 -0.31 -0.66 -10.90
CA VAL A 93 0.68 -0.06 -11.80
C VAL A 93 1.26 -1.11 -12.75
N LEU A 94 1.53 -2.33 -12.24
CA LEU A 94 2.11 -3.42 -13.03
C LEU A 94 1.12 -4.04 -14.00
N PHE A 95 -0.10 -4.33 -13.57
CA PHE A 95 -1.03 -5.20 -14.26
C PHE A 95 -2.39 -4.56 -14.57
N GLY A 96 -2.68 -3.39 -14.01
CA GLY A 96 -3.94 -2.69 -14.22
C GLY A 96 -4.10 -2.15 -15.64
N THR A 97 -5.35 -2.03 -16.09
CA THR A 97 -5.72 -1.34 -17.33
C THR A 97 -5.46 0.16 -17.23
N GLY A 98 -5.49 0.87 -18.36
CA GLY A 98 -5.38 2.34 -18.36
C GLY A 98 -6.44 3.02 -17.49
N GLU A 99 -7.68 2.53 -17.54
CA GLU A 99 -8.79 3.02 -16.71
C GLU A 99 -8.57 2.77 -15.22
N GLN A 100 -8.13 1.54 -14.86
CA GLN A 100 -7.83 1.20 -13.47
C GLN A 100 -6.68 2.05 -12.92
N ARG A 101 -5.62 2.26 -13.69
CA ARG A 101 -4.51 3.14 -13.28
C ARG A 101 -5.00 4.58 -13.06
N LYS A 102 -5.78 5.12 -13.97
CA LYS A 102 -6.34 6.48 -13.82
C LYS A 102 -7.25 6.59 -12.61
N ARG A 103 -8.13 5.59 -12.41
CA ARG A 103 -9.10 5.60 -11.32
C ARG A 103 -8.46 5.46 -9.94
N TYR A 104 -7.43 4.62 -9.79
CA TYR A 104 -6.90 4.25 -8.48
C TYR A 104 -5.47 4.76 -8.23
N VAL A 105 -4.55 4.67 -9.21
CA VAL A 105 -3.15 5.04 -8.97
C VAL A 105 -2.97 6.54 -8.83
N GLU A 106 -3.65 7.34 -9.63
CA GLU A 106 -3.55 8.80 -9.52
C GLU A 106 -4.03 9.35 -8.16
N PRO A 107 -5.18 8.92 -7.61
CA PRO A 107 -5.59 9.33 -6.26
C PRO A 107 -4.66 8.80 -5.16
N LEU A 108 -4.16 7.55 -5.26
CA LEU A 108 -3.17 6.99 -4.34
C LEU A 108 -1.89 7.83 -4.33
N ALA A 109 -1.37 8.21 -5.50
CA ALA A 109 -0.15 9.02 -5.64
C ALA A 109 -0.30 10.44 -5.06
N ARG A 110 -1.52 10.99 -5.07
CA ARG A 110 -1.83 12.30 -4.48
C ARG A 110 -2.20 12.24 -3.00
N GLY A 111 -2.25 11.04 -2.41
CA GLY A 111 -2.69 10.86 -1.03
C GLY A 111 -4.17 11.19 -0.79
N ALA A 112 -4.98 11.20 -1.86
CA ALA A 112 -6.43 11.44 -1.82
C ALA A 112 -7.22 10.18 -1.44
N THR A 113 -6.63 9.00 -1.63
CA THR A 113 -7.16 7.69 -1.23
C THR A 113 -6.13 6.88 -0.49
N ILE A 114 -6.59 6.01 0.39
CA ILE A 114 -5.77 5.05 1.13
C ILE A 114 -6.01 3.66 0.55
N GLY A 115 -4.91 2.95 0.28
CA GLY A 115 -4.98 1.59 -0.22
C GLY A 115 -4.72 0.55 0.86
N ALA A 116 -5.33 -0.64 0.69
CA ALA A 116 -5.02 -1.84 1.45
C ALA A 116 -4.66 -2.99 0.51
N PHE A 117 -3.77 -3.88 0.97
CA PHE A 117 -3.30 -5.05 0.22
C PHE A 117 -3.76 -6.32 0.94
N ALA A 118 -4.80 -6.96 0.41
CA ALA A 118 -5.51 -8.05 1.06
C ALA A 118 -5.18 -9.41 0.42
N ILE A 119 -4.04 -9.99 0.81
CA ILE A 119 -3.58 -11.29 0.31
C ILE A 119 -3.65 -12.37 1.40
N THR A 120 -3.16 -12.09 2.61
CA THR A 120 -3.00 -13.05 3.71
C THR A 120 -4.33 -13.58 4.22
N GLU A 121 -4.37 -14.87 4.53
CA GLU A 121 -5.51 -15.57 5.14
C GLU A 121 -5.06 -16.31 6.41
N PRO A 122 -5.99 -16.71 7.29
CA PRO A 122 -5.61 -17.42 8.53
C PRO A 122 -4.74 -18.66 8.29
N GLN A 123 -4.94 -19.37 7.17
CA GLN A 123 -4.20 -20.58 6.80
C GLN A 123 -3.14 -20.37 5.71
N ALA A 124 -3.06 -19.17 5.12
CA ALA A 124 -2.16 -18.87 3.99
C ALA A 124 -1.42 -17.54 4.19
N GLY A 125 -0.24 -17.61 4.79
CA GLY A 125 0.67 -16.49 4.98
C GLY A 125 1.82 -16.54 3.98
N SER A 126 2.95 -17.17 4.36
CA SER A 126 4.13 -17.28 3.49
C SER A 126 3.87 -18.12 2.24
N ASP A 127 3.05 -19.14 2.34
CA ASP A 127 2.58 -19.89 1.17
C ASP A 127 1.30 -19.27 0.62
N VAL A 128 1.46 -18.29 -0.26
CA VAL A 128 0.33 -17.61 -0.95
C VAL A 128 -0.43 -18.57 -1.87
N SER A 129 0.20 -19.66 -2.31
CA SER A 129 -0.45 -20.65 -3.18
C SER A 129 -1.56 -21.43 -2.45
N ALA A 130 -1.52 -21.44 -1.11
CA ALA A 130 -2.55 -22.06 -0.26
C ALA A 130 -3.78 -21.17 -0.02
N LEU A 131 -3.84 -19.98 -0.60
CA LEU A 131 -4.97 -19.05 -0.52
C LEU A 131 -6.27 -19.73 -0.92
N ALA A 132 -7.31 -19.59 -0.07
CA ALA A 132 -8.60 -20.28 -0.22
C ALA A 132 -9.77 -19.36 -0.59
N ALA A 133 -9.64 -18.03 -0.38
CA ALA A 133 -10.66 -17.08 -0.83
C ALA A 133 -10.96 -17.25 -2.32
N ARG A 134 -12.23 -17.27 -2.69
CA ARG A 134 -12.69 -17.55 -4.06
C ARG A 134 -13.37 -16.35 -4.70
N ALA A 135 -13.19 -16.24 -6.01
CA ALA A 135 -13.90 -15.32 -6.86
C ALA A 135 -14.65 -16.12 -7.92
N ARG A 136 -15.98 -16.19 -7.79
CA ARG A 136 -16.86 -16.88 -8.72
C ARG A 136 -17.43 -15.89 -9.71
N ARG A 137 -17.28 -16.18 -11.02
CA ARG A 137 -17.85 -15.31 -12.06
C ARG A 137 -19.36 -15.51 -12.17
N GLU A 138 -20.10 -14.39 -12.18
CA GLU A 138 -21.53 -14.34 -12.47
C GLU A 138 -21.79 -13.28 -13.55
N GLY A 139 -21.97 -13.72 -14.77
CA GLY A 139 -22.18 -12.81 -15.90
C GLY A 139 -20.93 -11.95 -16.16
N ASP A 140 -21.08 -10.65 -15.97
CA ASP A 140 -20.05 -9.61 -16.19
C ASP A 140 -19.30 -9.20 -14.90
N HIS A 141 -19.64 -9.78 -13.75
CA HIS A 141 -19.03 -9.49 -12.45
C HIS A 141 -18.52 -10.75 -11.73
N TYR A 142 -17.85 -10.54 -10.60
CA TYR A 142 -17.36 -11.61 -9.73
C TYR A 142 -17.94 -11.45 -8.33
N ILE A 143 -18.34 -12.56 -7.74
CA ILE A 143 -18.66 -12.66 -6.32
C ILE A 143 -17.42 -13.16 -5.58
N LEU A 144 -16.89 -12.35 -4.67
CA LEU A 144 -15.76 -12.71 -3.83
C LEU A 144 -16.28 -13.26 -2.50
N SER A 145 -15.67 -14.36 -2.03
CA SER A 145 -16.00 -14.99 -0.74
C SER A 145 -14.74 -15.49 -0.07
N GLY A 146 -14.55 -15.12 1.19
CA GLY A 146 -13.39 -15.52 1.99
C GLY A 146 -13.10 -14.55 3.12
N ILE A 147 -12.06 -14.86 3.89
CA ILE A 147 -11.58 -14.04 5.02
C ILE A 147 -10.11 -13.72 4.77
N LYS A 148 -9.77 -12.45 4.92
CA LYS A 148 -8.40 -11.96 4.91
C LYS A 148 -8.00 -11.55 6.33
N THR A 149 -6.72 -11.71 6.69
CA THR A 149 -6.21 -11.37 8.02
C THR A 149 -4.89 -10.61 7.92
N TYR A 150 -4.53 -9.87 8.95
CA TYR A 150 -3.34 -9.01 8.97
C TYR A 150 -3.30 -8.01 7.79
N ILE A 151 -4.46 -7.42 7.50
CA ILE A 151 -4.60 -6.45 6.42
C ILE A 151 -4.42 -5.04 6.99
N SER A 152 -3.25 -4.49 6.79
CA SER A 152 -2.95 -3.11 7.15
C SER A 152 -3.90 -2.14 6.44
N ASN A 153 -4.32 -1.09 7.13
CA ASN A 153 -5.33 -0.13 6.70
C ASN A 153 -6.74 -0.74 6.52
N ALA A 154 -7.03 -1.97 6.96
CA ALA A 154 -8.40 -2.48 6.98
C ALA A 154 -9.27 -1.56 7.85
N GLY A 155 -10.44 -1.17 7.38
CA GLY A 155 -11.32 -0.22 8.07
C GLY A 155 -11.07 1.26 7.74
N ILE A 156 -9.86 1.63 7.28
CA ILE A 156 -9.56 3.01 6.87
C ILE A 156 -9.28 3.17 5.37
N ALA A 157 -9.03 2.08 4.66
CA ALA A 157 -8.75 2.12 3.22
C ALA A 157 -9.99 2.47 2.41
N ASP A 158 -9.78 3.19 1.31
CA ASP A 158 -10.80 3.52 0.31
C ASP A 158 -10.87 2.46 -0.79
N VAL A 159 -9.74 1.76 -1.03
CA VAL A 159 -9.63 0.67 -2.02
C VAL A 159 -8.79 -0.48 -1.48
N TYR A 160 -9.25 -1.69 -1.73
CA TYR A 160 -8.56 -2.94 -1.38
C TYR A 160 -8.11 -3.66 -2.65
N VAL A 161 -6.83 -4.05 -2.69
CA VAL A 161 -6.34 -5.01 -3.68
C VAL A 161 -6.49 -6.41 -3.08
N VAL A 162 -7.54 -7.11 -3.46
CA VAL A 162 -7.93 -8.40 -2.90
C VAL A 162 -7.49 -9.53 -3.82
N PHE A 163 -6.76 -10.50 -3.29
CA PHE A 163 -6.36 -11.70 -4.03
C PHE A 163 -7.32 -12.84 -3.72
N ALA A 164 -7.88 -13.43 -4.77
CA ALA A 164 -8.82 -14.54 -4.66
C ALA A 164 -8.63 -15.55 -5.80
N ARG A 165 -9.03 -16.78 -5.56
CA ARG A 165 -8.91 -17.89 -6.50
C ARG A 165 -10.05 -17.86 -7.52
N THR A 166 -9.70 -17.80 -8.80
CA THR A 166 -10.63 -17.91 -9.94
C THR A 166 -10.66 -19.31 -10.56
N SER A 167 -9.65 -20.15 -10.25
CA SER A 167 -9.58 -21.56 -10.67
C SER A 167 -8.73 -22.37 -9.69
N ASP A 168 -8.72 -23.69 -9.85
CA ASP A 168 -7.93 -24.61 -9.02
C ASP A 168 -6.52 -24.90 -9.59
N ASP A 169 -6.01 -24.05 -10.50
CA ASP A 169 -4.68 -24.19 -11.13
C ASP A 169 -3.55 -23.64 -10.22
N GLY A 170 -3.45 -24.13 -9.00
CA GLY A 170 -2.40 -23.75 -8.06
C GLY A 170 -2.23 -22.22 -7.93
N ALA A 171 -1.00 -21.74 -7.97
CA ALA A 171 -0.71 -20.32 -7.92
C ALA A 171 -1.24 -19.51 -9.14
N ARG A 172 -1.35 -20.15 -10.30
CA ARG A 172 -1.87 -19.52 -11.52
C ARG A 172 -3.38 -19.27 -11.48
N GLY A 173 -4.08 -19.96 -10.60
CA GLY A 173 -5.51 -19.77 -10.37
C GLY A 173 -5.85 -18.53 -9.54
N ILE A 174 -4.86 -17.75 -9.07
CA ILE A 174 -5.07 -16.58 -8.23
C ILE A 174 -5.12 -15.33 -9.10
N SER A 175 -6.14 -14.49 -8.87
CA SER A 175 -6.33 -13.19 -9.52
C SER A 175 -6.41 -12.07 -8.49
N ALA A 176 -6.07 -10.85 -8.90
CA ALA A 176 -6.22 -9.65 -8.10
C ALA A 176 -7.49 -8.89 -8.49
N PHE A 177 -8.23 -8.40 -7.50
CA PHE A 177 -9.44 -7.63 -7.65
C PHE A 177 -9.30 -6.29 -6.96
N LEU A 178 -9.79 -5.23 -7.58
CA LEU A 178 -9.91 -3.91 -6.96
C LEU A 178 -11.31 -3.78 -6.39
N VAL A 179 -11.38 -3.62 -5.06
CA VAL A 179 -12.64 -3.58 -4.31
C VAL A 179 -12.71 -2.25 -3.58
N ASP A 180 -13.67 -1.41 -3.95
CA ASP A 180 -13.93 -0.15 -3.26
C ASP A 180 -14.47 -0.42 -1.84
N ALA A 181 -14.12 0.40 -0.86
CA ALA A 181 -14.51 0.22 0.56
C ALA A 181 -16.03 0.14 0.77
N GLY A 182 -16.82 0.87 -0.07
CA GLY A 182 -18.28 0.84 -0.03
C GLY A 182 -18.94 -0.38 -0.69
N THR A 183 -18.16 -1.39 -1.13
CA THR A 183 -18.71 -2.58 -1.78
C THR A 183 -19.55 -3.39 -0.79
N THR A 184 -20.79 -3.69 -1.18
CA THR A 184 -21.70 -4.50 -0.36
C THR A 184 -21.09 -5.85 -0.03
N GLY A 185 -21.09 -6.24 1.25
CA GLY A 185 -20.52 -7.48 1.75
C GLY A 185 -19.06 -7.42 2.15
N LEU A 186 -18.37 -6.29 1.89
CA LEU A 186 -17.05 -6.05 2.46
C LEU A 186 -17.19 -5.54 3.90
N THR A 187 -16.57 -6.22 4.85
CA THR A 187 -16.62 -5.84 6.27
C THR A 187 -15.23 -6.02 6.90
N ALA A 188 -14.73 -4.99 7.57
CA ALA A 188 -13.64 -5.11 8.54
C ALA A 188 -14.24 -5.61 9.86
N LEU A 189 -13.80 -6.80 10.34
CA LEU A 189 -14.45 -7.47 11.48
C LEU A 189 -13.89 -6.98 12.82
N THR A 190 -12.58 -7.05 13.00
CA THR A 190 -11.91 -6.73 14.27
C THR A 190 -10.49 -6.26 14.01
N ASP A 191 -9.97 -5.42 14.88
CA ASP A 191 -8.56 -5.10 14.92
C ASP A 191 -7.79 -6.25 15.57
N ILE A 192 -6.60 -6.53 15.05
CA ILE A 192 -5.68 -7.53 15.60
C ILE A 192 -4.68 -6.78 16.47
N GLU A 193 -4.66 -7.13 17.77
CA GLU A 193 -3.66 -6.56 18.66
C GLU A 193 -2.25 -7.02 18.26
N THR A 194 -1.36 -6.05 18.03
CA THR A 194 0.02 -6.27 17.61
C THR A 194 0.98 -5.59 18.59
N ILE A 195 2.28 -5.98 18.53
CA ILE A 195 3.34 -5.36 19.37
C ILE A 195 3.50 -3.86 19.02
N ALA A 196 3.35 -3.54 17.76
CA ALA A 196 3.32 -2.17 17.27
C ALA A 196 1.92 -1.93 16.70
N PRO A 197 1.07 -1.20 17.41
CA PRO A 197 -0.27 -0.90 16.94
C PRO A 197 -0.20 -0.01 15.68
N HIS A 198 -0.71 -0.50 14.57
CA HIS A 198 -0.92 0.21 13.29
C HIS A 198 -1.62 -0.66 12.25
#